data_3aed6ec6953afe2018ab51adbc5c088a
#
_entry.id   3aed6ec6953afe2018ab51adbc5c088a
#
_cell.length_a   1.000
_cell.length_b   1.000
_cell.length_c   1.000
_cell.angle_alpha   90.00
_cell.angle_beta   90.00
_cell.angle_gamma   90.00
#
_symmetry.space_group_name_H-M   'P 1'
#
loop_
_entity.id
_entity.type
_entity.pdbx_description
1 polymer ?
#
loop_
_entity_poly.entity_id
_entity_poly.type
_entity_poly.pdbx_seq_one_letter_code
_entity_poly.pdbx_strand_id
1 'polypeptide(L)'
;MGLFSKPEVVIAKESSNAKEYLRQLEELAEQAAGENAKKIAKEIAVVKAGIIGEDNILFELKNSGMDMVVLHDLYIESVSGASAQIDFLVLTPKINFVLECKNLFGNIEINSKGDFIRTIRCGGRYYKEGIYSPITQNQRHLQVLKERRSENDGKILAAWKNYLFKDFFRGLVVLANPKTVVNDRYAKKEVKEQVIRADQLIETIQRMNKASKESASSLKDLKGMGERYLQMHIEKPITYIEKFKQEELEDQPAAEQPALIEPAKPELPEKNRCPKCGKPLVMREARRGKHIGEKFWGCTGFPQCHFIKKIVKTENK
;
A
#
# COMPACT_ATOMS: atom_id res chain seq x y z
N MET A 1 -28.03 30.80 19.75
CA MET A 1 -27.50 29.57 19.13
C MET A 1 -28.68 28.79 18.63
N GLY A 2 -28.84 28.67 17.29
CA GLY A 2 -30.03 28.04 16.69
C GLY A 2 -30.11 26.58 17.06
N LEU A 3 -31.20 26.16 17.63
CA LEU A 3 -31.48 24.82 18.14
C LEU A 3 -31.56 23.73 17.01
N PHE A 4 -31.37 24.11 15.73
CA PHE A 4 -31.54 23.19 14.58
C PHE A 4 -30.61 23.58 13.41
N SER A 5 -29.28 23.66 13.62
CA SER A 5 -28.39 23.62 12.46
C SER A 5 -28.41 22.19 11.89
N LYS A 6 -28.61 22.09 10.58
CA LYS A 6 -28.49 20.77 9.90
C LYS A 6 -27.05 20.26 10.07
N PRO A 7 -26.86 18.95 10.28
CA PRO A 7 -25.52 18.37 10.29
C PRO A 7 -24.74 18.71 9.00
N GLU A 8 -23.46 18.96 9.13
CA GLU A 8 -22.59 19.38 8.04
C GLU A 8 -21.41 18.40 7.90
N VAL A 9 -21.19 17.93 6.67
CA VAL A 9 -19.99 17.17 6.30
C VAL A 9 -19.02 18.10 5.59
N VAL A 10 -17.84 18.28 6.15
CA VAL A 10 -16.77 19.10 5.58
C VAL A 10 -15.70 18.21 4.99
N ILE A 11 -15.46 18.30 3.70
CA ILE A 11 -14.36 17.62 3.03
C ILE A 11 -13.16 18.56 3.03
N ALA A 12 -12.26 18.36 4.00
CA ALA A 12 -11.07 19.21 4.15
C ALA A 12 -9.97 18.87 3.13
N LYS A 13 -9.94 17.64 2.62
CA LYS A 13 -9.10 17.20 1.50
C LYS A 13 -9.87 16.16 0.68
N GLU A 14 -10.07 16.41 -0.60
CA GLU A 14 -10.78 15.52 -1.53
C GLU A 14 -9.86 14.98 -2.62
N SER A 15 -8.72 15.63 -2.90
CA SER A 15 -7.79 15.22 -3.94
C SER A 15 -7.08 13.91 -3.58
N SER A 16 -6.99 13.01 -4.55
CA SER A 16 -6.21 11.77 -4.45
C SER A 16 -5.19 11.69 -5.58
N ASN A 17 -3.98 11.26 -5.25
CA ASN A 17 -2.93 11.00 -6.23
C ASN A 17 -3.28 9.85 -7.19
N ALA A 18 -4.26 9.01 -6.84
CA ALA A 18 -4.70 7.89 -7.66
C ALA A 18 -5.28 8.33 -9.02
N LYS A 19 -6.00 9.45 -9.07
CA LYS A 19 -6.58 9.98 -10.33
C LYS A 19 -5.50 10.49 -11.27
N GLU A 20 -4.49 11.19 -10.73
CA GLU A 20 -3.34 11.65 -11.52
C GLU A 20 -2.47 10.47 -11.98
N TYR A 21 -2.25 9.49 -11.10
CA TYR A 21 -1.54 8.26 -11.47
C TYR A 21 -2.26 7.50 -12.59
N LEU A 22 -3.60 7.40 -12.51
CA LEU A 22 -4.40 6.79 -13.56
C LEU A 22 -4.23 7.50 -14.91
N ARG A 23 -4.28 8.83 -14.92
CA ARG A 23 -4.09 9.64 -16.12
C ARG A 23 -2.72 9.35 -16.76
N GLN A 24 -1.65 9.32 -15.97
CA GLN A 24 -0.30 9.01 -16.44
C GLN A 24 -0.17 7.58 -16.99
N LEU A 25 -0.85 6.61 -16.35
CA LEU A 25 -0.89 5.23 -16.86
C LEU A 25 -1.66 5.12 -18.19
N GLU A 26 -2.76 5.85 -18.35
CA GLU A 26 -3.54 5.86 -19.58
C GLU A 26 -2.75 6.49 -20.73
N GLU A 27 -2.02 7.58 -20.49
CA GLU A 27 -1.11 8.19 -21.48
C GLU A 27 0.02 7.23 -21.88
N LEU A 28 0.60 6.52 -20.92
CA LEU A 28 1.64 5.54 -21.18
C LEU A 28 1.10 4.32 -21.97
N ALA A 29 -0.14 3.91 -21.68
CA ALA A 29 -0.77 2.79 -22.38
C ALA A 29 -0.96 3.02 -23.89
N GLU A 30 -1.08 4.29 -24.34
CA GLU A 30 -1.22 4.64 -25.76
C GLU A 30 0.06 4.32 -26.56
N GLN A 31 1.21 4.30 -25.90
CA GLN A 31 2.52 4.09 -26.52
C GLN A 31 3.07 2.68 -26.25
N ALA A 32 2.55 1.99 -25.24
CA ALA A 32 3.07 0.71 -24.80
C ALA A 32 2.68 -0.44 -25.72
N ALA A 33 3.58 -1.42 -25.88
CA ALA A 33 3.37 -2.62 -26.69
C ALA A 33 3.75 -3.89 -25.90
N GLY A 34 3.40 -5.06 -26.44
CA GLY A 34 3.85 -6.35 -25.93
C GLY A 34 3.40 -6.69 -24.50
N GLU A 35 4.30 -7.20 -23.70
CA GLU A 35 4.04 -7.56 -22.29
C GLU A 35 3.87 -6.34 -21.39
N ASN A 36 4.58 -5.22 -21.69
CA ASN A 36 4.45 -4.00 -20.92
C ASN A 36 3.04 -3.41 -21.02
N ALA A 37 2.43 -3.38 -22.22
CA ALA A 37 1.03 -2.98 -22.39
C ALA A 37 0.05 -3.78 -21.53
N LYS A 38 0.26 -5.10 -21.39
CA LYS A 38 -0.57 -5.96 -20.54
C LYS A 38 -0.39 -5.62 -19.05
N LYS A 39 0.84 -5.34 -18.61
CA LYS A 39 1.13 -4.93 -17.23
C LYS A 39 0.48 -3.59 -16.90
N ILE A 40 0.59 -2.61 -17.80
CA ILE A 40 -0.03 -1.29 -17.66
C ILE A 40 -1.56 -1.43 -17.63
N ALA A 41 -2.17 -2.21 -18.54
CA ALA A 41 -3.60 -2.44 -18.55
C ALA A 41 -4.11 -3.07 -17.24
N LYS A 42 -3.34 -4.01 -16.67
CA LYS A 42 -3.64 -4.61 -15.35
C LYS A 42 -3.57 -3.57 -14.23
N GLU A 43 -2.54 -2.74 -14.24
CA GLU A 43 -2.37 -1.66 -13.23
C GLU A 43 -3.51 -0.65 -13.33
N ILE A 44 -3.88 -0.20 -14.54
CA ILE A 44 -5.03 0.67 -14.79
C ILE A 44 -6.30 0.07 -14.17
N ALA A 45 -6.55 -1.22 -14.37
CA ALA A 45 -7.73 -1.88 -13.81
C ALA A 45 -7.72 -1.88 -12.27
N VAL A 46 -6.55 -2.08 -11.64
CA VAL A 46 -6.38 -2.04 -10.19
C VAL A 46 -6.61 -0.64 -9.64
N VAL A 47 -6.00 0.39 -10.27
CA VAL A 47 -6.15 1.79 -9.84
C VAL A 47 -7.60 2.25 -10.01
N LYS A 48 -8.26 1.95 -11.14
CA LYS A 48 -9.68 2.24 -11.35
C LYS A 48 -10.58 1.60 -10.29
N ALA A 49 -10.30 0.34 -9.94
CA ALA A 49 -11.03 -0.34 -8.89
C ALA A 49 -10.83 0.35 -7.52
N GLY A 50 -9.60 0.81 -7.20
CA GLY A 50 -9.31 1.60 -6.01
C GLY A 50 -10.14 2.88 -5.95
N ILE A 51 -10.08 3.69 -7.00
CA ILE A 51 -10.84 4.96 -7.12
C ILE A 51 -12.34 4.73 -6.93
N ILE A 52 -12.93 3.72 -7.59
CA ILE A 52 -14.36 3.39 -7.44
C ILE A 52 -14.68 3.05 -5.97
N GLY A 53 -13.81 2.31 -5.29
CA GLY A 53 -14.00 1.98 -3.88
C GLY A 53 -13.97 3.20 -2.97
N GLU A 54 -13.02 4.09 -3.18
CA GLU A 54 -12.89 5.35 -2.42
C GLU A 54 -14.08 6.29 -2.70
N ASP A 55 -14.50 6.43 -3.97
CA ASP A 55 -15.65 7.24 -4.33
C ASP A 55 -16.96 6.72 -3.67
N ASN A 56 -17.13 5.38 -3.55
CA ASN A 56 -18.26 4.79 -2.82
C ASN A 56 -18.22 5.17 -1.33
N ILE A 57 -17.08 5.07 -0.68
CA ILE A 57 -16.93 5.47 0.73
C ILE A 57 -17.20 6.97 0.89
N LEU A 58 -16.65 7.79 0.02
CA LEU A 58 -16.84 9.25 0.06
C LEU A 58 -18.31 9.62 -0.12
N PHE A 59 -19.05 8.90 -0.98
CA PHE A 59 -20.48 9.05 -1.15
C PHE A 59 -21.23 8.77 0.16
N GLU A 60 -20.95 7.66 0.84
CA GLU A 60 -21.58 7.31 2.13
C GLU A 60 -21.28 8.39 3.18
N LEU A 61 -20.02 8.85 3.29
CA LEU A 61 -19.63 9.88 4.23
C LEU A 61 -20.35 11.21 3.97
N LYS A 62 -20.41 11.66 2.71
CA LYS A 62 -21.12 12.90 2.31
C LYS A 62 -22.62 12.86 2.64
N ASN A 63 -23.21 11.68 2.66
CA ASN A 63 -24.64 11.48 2.94
C ASN A 63 -24.92 11.00 4.38
N SER A 64 -23.95 11.09 5.28
CA SER A 64 -24.04 10.55 6.65
C SER A 64 -25.09 11.19 7.54
N GLY A 65 -25.50 12.43 7.27
CA GLY A 65 -26.42 13.19 8.13
C GLY A 65 -25.87 13.50 9.53
N MET A 66 -24.54 13.56 9.71
CA MET A 66 -23.90 13.92 10.97
C MET A 66 -22.73 14.90 10.75
N ASP A 67 -22.41 15.68 11.81
CA ASP A 67 -21.24 16.56 11.76
C ASP A 67 -19.98 15.73 11.64
N MET A 68 -19.17 16.03 10.61
CA MET A 68 -17.86 15.41 10.45
C MET A 68 -16.93 16.24 9.57
N VAL A 69 -15.63 16.00 9.72
CA VAL A 69 -14.59 16.50 8.82
C VAL A 69 -13.84 15.29 8.23
N VAL A 70 -13.72 15.27 6.92
CA VAL A 70 -13.11 14.17 6.17
C VAL A 70 -11.85 14.66 5.47
N LEU A 71 -10.75 13.93 5.65
CA LEU A 71 -9.53 14.07 4.87
C LEU A 71 -9.33 12.77 4.09
N HIS A 72 -9.31 12.87 2.76
CA HIS A 72 -9.11 11.75 1.83
C HIS A 72 -7.67 11.74 1.35
N ASP A 73 -7.05 10.55 1.27
CA ASP A 73 -5.67 10.32 0.79
C ASP A 73 -4.64 11.18 1.57
N LEU A 74 -4.60 11.00 2.89
CA LEU A 74 -3.67 11.72 3.76
C LEU A 74 -2.34 10.96 3.86
N TYR A 75 -1.27 11.51 3.29
CA TYR A 75 0.08 10.94 3.45
C TYR A 75 0.84 11.68 4.53
N ILE A 76 1.34 10.94 5.52
CA ILE A 76 2.07 11.48 6.68
C ILE A 76 3.33 10.65 6.95
N GLU A 77 4.33 11.32 7.52
CA GLU A 77 5.57 10.69 7.98
C GLU A 77 5.82 11.04 9.44
N SER A 78 6.27 10.08 10.23
CA SER A 78 6.71 10.30 11.61
C SER A 78 8.21 10.60 11.67
N VAL A 79 8.68 11.15 12.78
CA VAL A 79 10.12 11.39 13.03
C VAL A 79 10.96 10.11 13.02
N SER A 80 10.34 8.96 13.26
CA SER A 80 11.03 7.66 13.16
C SER A 80 11.29 7.23 11.71
N GLY A 81 10.82 7.99 10.70
CA GLY A 81 10.91 7.67 9.28
C GLY A 81 9.82 6.70 8.81
N ALA A 82 8.89 6.30 9.68
CA ALA A 82 7.74 5.52 9.27
C ALA A 82 6.72 6.42 8.56
N SER A 83 6.09 5.91 7.49
CA SER A 83 5.10 6.64 6.71
C SER A 83 3.76 5.88 6.64
N ALA A 84 2.68 6.63 6.46
CA ALA A 84 1.34 6.11 6.25
C ALA A 84 0.62 6.90 5.16
N GLN A 85 -0.01 6.18 4.24
CA GLN A 85 -1.02 6.72 3.33
C GLN A 85 -2.38 6.25 3.85
N ILE A 86 -3.13 7.18 4.42
CA ILE A 86 -4.42 6.93 5.05
C ILE A 86 -5.49 7.23 4.02
N ASP A 87 -6.29 6.23 3.62
CA ASP A 87 -7.33 6.42 2.61
C ASP A 87 -8.34 7.46 3.09
N PHE A 88 -8.86 7.33 4.33
CA PHE A 88 -9.70 8.36 4.93
C PHE A 88 -9.39 8.54 6.43
N LEU A 89 -9.19 9.79 6.83
CA LEU A 89 -9.27 10.22 8.22
C LEU A 89 -10.60 10.96 8.42
N VAL A 90 -11.50 10.38 9.22
CA VAL A 90 -12.83 10.91 9.48
C VAL A 90 -12.91 11.39 10.93
N LEU A 91 -13.04 12.69 11.12
CA LEU A 91 -13.17 13.32 12.42
C LEU A 91 -14.66 13.48 12.73
N THR A 92 -15.10 12.92 13.84
CA THR A 92 -16.50 12.99 14.30
C THR A 92 -16.57 13.46 15.75
N PRO A 93 -17.75 13.85 16.27
CA PRO A 93 -17.84 14.55 17.55
C PRO A 93 -17.17 13.86 18.73
N LYS A 94 -17.11 12.52 18.77
CA LYS A 94 -16.55 11.83 19.94
C LYS A 94 -15.38 10.90 19.59
N ILE A 95 -15.42 10.25 18.41
CA ILE A 95 -14.42 9.29 17.98
C ILE A 95 -13.98 9.64 16.56
N ASN A 96 -12.68 9.55 16.29
CA ASN A 96 -12.11 9.72 14.97
C ASN A 96 -11.83 8.33 14.36
N PHE A 97 -11.96 8.23 13.04
CA PHE A 97 -11.80 6.96 12.33
C PHE A 97 -10.71 7.06 11.28
N VAL A 98 -9.83 6.06 11.27
CA VAL A 98 -8.91 5.80 10.16
C VAL A 98 -9.52 4.66 9.37
N LEU A 99 -9.96 4.96 8.14
CA LEU A 99 -10.59 3.97 7.27
C LEU A 99 -9.56 3.48 6.25
N GLU A 100 -9.51 2.17 6.11
CA GLU A 100 -8.78 1.47 5.04
C GLU A 100 -9.80 0.96 4.03
N CYS A 101 -9.73 1.44 2.81
CA CYS A 101 -10.61 1.05 1.71
C CYS A 101 -10.12 -0.21 1.01
N LYS A 102 -11.00 -1.20 0.83
CA LYS A 102 -10.70 -2.39 0.02
C LYS A 102 -11.83 -2.67 -0.98
N ASN A 103 -11.63 -2.32 -2.23
CA ASN A 103 -12.53 -2.68 -3.32
C ASN A 103 -12.10 -4.00 -3.97
N LEU A 104 -12.23 -5.10 -3.23
CA LEU A 104 -11.77 -6.42 -3.65
C LEU A 104 -12.84 -7.13 -4.49
N PHE A 105 -12.43 -7.69 -5.62
CA PHE A 105 -13.27 -8.60 -6.39
C PHE A 105 -13.20 -10.01 -5.81
N GLY A 106 -14.35 -10.70 -5.72
CA GLY A 106 -14.47 -12.05 -5.17
C GLY A 106 -14.97 -12.06 -3.72
N ASN A 107 -15.06 -13.25 -3.12
CA ASN A 107 -15.54 -13.43 -1.76
C ASN A 107 -14.36 -13.43 -0.78
N ILE A 108 -14.57 -12.88 0.40
CA ILE A 108 -13.58 -12.78 1.47
C ILE A 108 -13.99 -13.70 2.63
N GLU A 109 -13.11 -14.59 3.01
CA GLU A 109 -13.22 -15.39 4.23
C GLU A 109 -12.19 -14.88 5.23
N ILE A 110 -12.61 -14.69 6.50
CA ILE A 110 -11.74 -14.34 7.61
C ILE A 110 -11.79 -15.51 8.59
N ASN A 111 -10.65 -16.20 8.75
CA ASN A 111 -10.59 -17.39 9.60
C ASN A 111 -10.40 -17.03 11.09
N SER A 112 -10.36 -18.06 11.96
CA SER A 112 -10.18 -17.90 13.42
C SER A 112 -8.81 -17.31 13.83
N LYS A 113 -7.81 -17.35 12.93
CA LYS A 113 -6.50 -16.73 13.15
C LYS A 113 -6.47 -15.26 12.73
N GLY A 114 -7.50 -14.79 12.00
CA GLY A 114 -7.56 -13.44 11.44
C GLY A 114 -6.92 -13.33 10.05
N ASP A 115 -6.63 -14.46 9.39
CA ASP A 115 -6.13 -14.45 8.01
C ASP A 115 -7.26 -14.13 7.05
N PHE A 116 -6.97 -13.29 6.06
CA PHE A 116 -7.89 -12.93 4.98
C PHE A 116 -7.63 -13.80 3.77
N ILE A 117 -8.65 -14.52 3.32
CA ILE A 117 -8.60 -15.44 2.17
C ILE A 117 -9.60 -14.97 1.14
N ARG A 118 -9.11 -14.62 -0.05
CA ARG A 118 -9.95 -14.24 -1.18
C ARG A 118 -10.25 -15.45 -2.06
N THR A 119 -11.51 -15.61 -2.45
CA THR A 119 -11.95 -16.61 -3.42
C THR A 119 -12.47 -15.93 -4.67
N ILE A 120 -11.86 -16.20 -5.81
CA ILE A 120 -12.22 -15.64 -7.12
C ILE A 120 -12.70 -16.79 -8.01
N ARG A 121 -13.78 -16.55 -8.79
CA ARG A 121 -14.23 -17.46 -9.85
C ARG A 121 -13.77 -16.92 -11.20
N CYS A 122 -12.97 -17.69 -11.92
CA CYS A 122 -12.50 -17.35 -13.26
C CYS A 122 -12.53 -18.59 -14.16
N GLY A 123 -13.10 -18.48 -15.36
CA GLY A 123 -13.19 -19.58 -16.31
C GLY A 123 -13.87 -20.84 -15.76
N GLY A 124 -14.87 -20.69 -14.88
CA GLY A 124 -15.56 -21.82 -14.24
C GLY A 124 -14.82 -22.46 -13.06
N ARG A 125 -13.60 -22.03 -12.76
CA ARG A 125 -12.77 -22.53 -11.64
C ARG A 125 -12.71 -21.55 -10.49
N TYR A 126 -12.52 -22.06 -9.27
CA TYR A 126 -12.32 -21.26 -8.07
C TYR A 126 -10.83 -21.22 -7.71
N TYR A 127 -10.33 -20.00 -7.48
CA TYR A 127 -8.98 -19.75 -7.02
C TYR A 127 -9.04 -19.13 -5.63
N LYS A 128 -8.28 -19.71 -4.68
CA LYS A 128 -8.14 -19.17 -3.33
C LYS A 128 -6.72 -18.61 -3.16
N GLU A 129 -6.62 -17.43 -2.60
CA GLU A 129 -5.36 -16.80 -2.26
C GLU A 129 -5.45 -16.09 -0.91
N GLY A 130 -4.37 -16.11 -0.14
CA GLY A 130 -4.22 -15.27 1.04
C GLY A 130 -3.93 -13.84 0.61
N ILE A 131 -4.58 -12.87 1.25
CA ILE A 131 -4.26 -11.46 1.07
C ILE A 131 -3.67 -10.88 2.36
N TYR A 132 -2.78 -9.90 2.20
CA TYR A 132 -2.23 -9.20 3.35
C TYR A 132 -3.36 -8.58 4.18
N SER A 133 -3.30 -8.76 5.51
CA SER A 133 -4.37 -8.31 6.41
C SER A 133 -4.55 -6.78 6.35
N PRO A 134 -5.69 -6.28 5.87
CA PRO A 134 -5.97 -4.85 5.85
C PRO A 134 -6.13 -4.27 7.26
N ILE A 135 -6.47 -5.09 8.26
CA ILE A 135 -6.46 -4.67 9.66
C ILE A 135 -5.02 -4.35 10.11
N THR A 136 -4.06 -5.22 9.78
CA THR A 136 -2.65 -4.98 10.12
C THR A 136 -2.12 -3.73 9.41
N GLN A 137 -2.53 -3.50 8.16
CA GLN A 137 -2.21 -2.29 7.42
C GLN A 137 -2.75 -1.06 8.15
N ASN A 138 -4.03 -1.05 8.47
CA ASN A 138 -4.68 0.07 9.15
C ASN A 138 -4.12 0.32 10.56
N GLN A 139 -3.73 -0.73 11.29
CA GLN A 139 -3.04 -0.58 12.58
C GLN A 139 -1.69 0.14 12.45
N ARG A 140 -0.95 -0.11 11.37
CA ARG A 140 0.29 0.64 11.07
C ARG A 140 0.01 2.10 10.78
N HIS A 141 -1.06 2.40 10.02
CA HIS A 141 -1.50 3.77 9.77
C HIS A 141 -1.84 4.49 11.07
N LEU A 142 -2.60 3.85 11.96
CA LEU A 142 -2.90 4.37 13.29
C LEU A 142 -1.65 4.61 14.13
N GLN A 143 -0.65 3.73 14.05
CA GLN A 143 0.61 3.89 14.79
C GLN A 143 1.39 5.11 14.30
N VAL A 144 1.54 5.29 12.98
CA VAL A 144 2.21 6.46 12.39
C VAL A 144 1.46 7.76 12.75
N LEU A 145 0.13 7.75 12.64
CA LEU A 145 -0.71 8.90 13.02
C LEU A 145 -0.56 9.25 14.51
N LYS A 146 -0.50 8.24 15.37
CA LYS A 146 -0.27 8.40 16.81
C LYS A 146 1.07 9.08 17.10
N GLU A 147 2.15 8.61 16.47
CA GLU A 147 3.49 9.18 16.61
C GLU A 147 3.53 10.63 16.10
N ARG A 148 3.06 10.85 14.88
CA ARG A 148 3.07 12.18 14.24
C ARG A 148 2.27 13.23 15.03
N ARG A 149 1.14 12.83 15.61
CA ARG A 149 0.26 13.70 16.39
C ARG A 149 0.91 14.24 17.66
N SER A 150 1.83 13.49 18.26
CA SER A 150 2.47 13.82 19.55
C SER A 150 3.93 14.26 19.41
N GLU A 151 4.43 14.40 18.19
CA GLU A 151 5.84 14.65 17.86
C GLU A 151 6.38 15.95 18.45
N ASN A 152 5.58 17.02 18.38
CA ASN A 152 5.98 18.34 18.88
C ASN A 152 5.60 18.59 20.35
N ASP A 153 5.08 17.56 21.03
CA ASP A 153 4.68 17.67 22.43
C ASP A 153 5.86 17.36 23.36
N GLY A 154 5.86 17.98 24.55
CA GLY A 154 6.77 17.56 25.62
C GLY A 154 6.47 16.12 26.05
N LYS A 155 7.48 15.41 26.57
CA LYS A 155 7.42 13.97 26.91
C LYS A 155 6.18 13.56 27.71
N ILE A 156 5.78 14.35 28.70
CA ILE A 156 4.61 14.06 29.56
C ILE A 156 3.31 14.17 28.78
N LEU A 157 3.15 15.25 27.98
CA LEU A 157 1.96 15.47 27.18
C LEU A 157 1.85 14.42 26.06
N ALA A 158 2.96 14.09 25.40
CA ALA A 158 3.03 13.04 24.40
C ALA A 158 2.62 11.67 24.99
N ALA A 159 3.13 11.31 26.16
CA ALA A 159 2.77 10.06 26.84
C ALA A 159 1.27 10.02 27.17
N TRP A 160 0.71 11.12 27.66
CA TRP A 160 -0.72 11.23 28.00
C TRP A 160 -1.59 11.13 26.72
N LYS A 161 -1.28 11.89 25.68
CA LYS A 161 -1.99 11.81 24.39
C LYS A 161 -1.92 10.42 23.78
N ASN A 162 -0.78 9.75 23.90
CA ASN A 162 -0.58 8.39 23.39
C ASN A 162 -1.35 7.34 24.20
N TYR A 163 -1.48 7.52 25.51
CA TYR A 163 -2.31 6.67 26.37
C TYR A 163 -3.79 6.76 25.98
N LEU A 164 -4.31 7.95 25.78
CA LEU A 164 -5.70 8.20 25.42
C LEU A 164 -6.01 7.94 23.93
N PHE A 165 -5.01 7.73 23.09
CA PHE A 165 -5.22 7.61 21.64
C PHE A 165 -6.30 6.60 21.27
N LYS A 166 -6.29 5.43 21.89
CA LYS A 166 -7.27 4.37 21.66
C LYS A 166 -8.72 4.74 22.07
N ASP A 167 -8.91 5.74 22.90
CA ASP A 167 -10.23 6.18 23.31
C ASP A 167 -10.86 7.09 22.27
N PHE A 168 -10.03 7.84 21.52
CA PHE A 168 -10.43 8.79 20.49
C PHE A 168 -10.26 8.30 19.05
N PHE A 169 -9.54 7.20 18.80
CA PHE A 169 -9.30 6.72 17.44
C PHE A 169 -9.67 5.26 17.27
N ARG A 170 -10.31 4.94 16.15
CA ARG A 170 -10.65 3.58 15.71
C ARG A 170 -10.21 3.38 14.27
N GLY A 171 -9.69 2.18 14.01
CA GLY A 171 -9.43 1.72 12.65
C GLY A 171 -10.61 0.89 12.14
N LEU A 172 -11.07 1.17 10.92
CA LEU A 172 -12.06 0.36 10.23
C LEU A 172 -11.53 -0.02 8.85
N VAL A 173 -11.75 -1.27 8.47
CA VAL A 173 -11.55 -1.75 7.10
C VAL A 173 -12.90 -1.75 6.43
N VAL A 174 -13.03 -1.00 5.34
CA VAL A 174 -14.29 -0.86 4.60
C VAL A 174 -14.20 -1.63 3.28
N LEU A 175 -14.99 -2.68 3.17
CA LEU A 175 -15.13 -3.46 1.93
C LEU A 175 -16.11 -2.73 1.01
N ALA A 176 -15.54 -1.99 0.04
CA ALA A 176 -16.27 -1.06 -0.80
C ALA A 176 -16.98 -1.72 -2.00
N ASN A 177 -16.63 -2.98 -2.33
CA ASN A 177 -17.28 -3.69 -3.42
C ASN A 177 -18.64 -4.27 -2.96
N PRO A 178 -19.76 -3.80 -3.50
CA PRO A 178 -21.09 -4.27 -3.07
C PRO A 178 -21.35 -5.74 -3.39
N LYS A 179 -20.57 -6.33 -4.32
CA LYS A 179 -20.72 -7.74 -4.73
C LYS A 179 -19.89 -8.70 -3.88
N THR A 180 -19.00 -8.19 -3.01
CA THR A 180 -18.18 -9.04 -2.15
C THR A 180 -19.01 -9.65 -1.03
N VAL A 181 -19.03 -10.98 -0.95
CA VAL A 181 -19.59 -11.70 0.19
C VAL A 181 -18.49 -11.94 1.22
N VAL A 182 -18.78 -11.58 2.47
CA VAL A 182 -17.85 -11.76 3.58
C VAL A 182 -18.29 -12.93 4.43
N ASN A 183 -17.41 -13.88 4.65
CA ASN A 183 -17.58 -14.97 5.59
C ASN A 183 -16.60 -14.78 6.75
N ASP A 184 -17.08 -14.18 7.82
CA ASP A 184 -16.32 -13.94 9.06
C ASP A 184 -16.79 -14.84 10.23
N ARG A 185 -17.55 -15.90 9.93
CA ARG A 185 -18.19 -16.77 10.94
C ARG A 185 -17.22 -17.19 12.04
N TYR A 186 -16.01 -17.53 11.69
CA TYR A 186 -14.99 -18.02 12.63
C TYR A 186 -14.02 -16.92 13.10
N ALA A 187 -14.14 -15.70 12.60
CA ALA A 187 -13.30 -14.59 13.02
C ALA A 187 -13.60 -14.19 14.48
N LYS A 188 -12.57 -13.72 15.19
CA LYS A 188 -12.71 -13.16 16.54
C LYS A 188 -13.59 -11.91 16.51
N LYS A 189 -14.23 -11.60 17.64
CA LYS A 189 -15.12 -10.45 17.78
C LYS A 189 -14.43 -9.13 17.40
N GLU A 190 -13.20 -8.94 17.85
CA GLU A 190 -12.41 -7.74 17.60
C GLU A 190 -12.12 -7.54 16.11
N VAL A 191 -12.00 -8.63 15.34
CA VAL A 191 -11.81 -8.60 13.88
C VAL A 191 -13.13 -8.23 13.19
N LYS A 192 -14.24 -8.86 13.60
CA LYS A 192 -15.58 -8.56 13.04
C LYS A 192 -15.99 -7.11 13.23
N GLU A 193 -15.63 -6.52 14.38
CA GLU A 193 -15.92 -5.12 14.70
C GLU A 193 -15.11 -4.12 13.87
N GLN A 194 -14.00 -4.55 13.28
CA GLN A 194 -13.11 -3.71 12.47
C GLN A 194 -13.35 -3.83 10.96
N VAL A 195 -14.06 -4.87 10.49
CA VAL A 195 -14.27 -5.12 9.05
C VAL A 195 -15.75 -4.98 8.75
N ILE A 196 -16.08 -3.99 7.93
CA ILE A 196 -17.46 -3.64 7.59
C ILE A 196 -17.62 -3.46 6.08
N ARG A 197 -18.85 -3.51 5.60
CA ARG A 197 -19.19 -3.13 4.23
C ARG A 197 -19.42 -1.62 4.14
N ALA A 198 -19.28 -1.05 2.96
CA ALA A 198 -19.52 0.39 2.76
C ALA A 198 -20.94 0.82 3.18
N ASP A 199 -21.97 0.01 2.88
CA ASP A 199 -23.36 0.26 3.25
C ASP A 199 -23.62 0.23 4.78
N GLN A 200 -22.68 -0.29 5.59
CA GLN A 200 -22.74 -0.34 7.06
C GLN A 200 -21.92 0.77 7.72
N LEU A 201 -21.18 1.56 6.94
CA LEU A 201 -20.18 2.50 7.44
C LEU A 201 -20.81 3.55 8.37
N ILE A 202 -21.85 4.22 7.91
CA ILE A 202 -22.45 5.33 8.65
C ILE A 202 -23.14 4.84 9.92
N GLU A 203 -23.89 3.74 9.84
CA GLU A 203 -24.51 3.13 11.03
C GLU A 203 -23.44 2.77 12.08
N THR A 204 -22.31 2.19 11.63
CA THR A 204 -21.21 1.81 12.52
C THR A 204 -20.57 3.03 13.19
N ILE A 205 -20.30 4.10 12.43
CA ILE A 205 -19.78 5.37 12.96
C ILE A 205 -20.74 5.97 13.99
N GLN A 206 -22.03 6.07 13.67
CA GLN A 206 -23.06 6.59 14.56
C GLN A 206 -23.16 5.78 15.85
N ARG A 207 -23.21 4.46 15.74
CA ARG A 207 -23.26 3.53 16.88
C ARG A 207 -22.05 3.68 17.80
N MET A 208 -20.84 3.74 17.23
CA MET A 208 -19.62 3.93 18.02
C MET A 208 -19.56 5.31 18.69
N ASN A 209 -19.94 6.37 17.99
CA ASN A 209 -20.06 7.71 18.61
C ASN A 209 -21.08 7.73 19.75
N LYS A 210 -22.27 7.12 19.57
CA LYS A 210 -23.28 7.05 20.62
C LYS A 210 -22.81 6.26 21.85
N ALA A 211 -22.05 5.18 21.64
CA ALA A 211 -21.53 4.34 22.73
C ALA A 211 -20.35 4.97 23.48
N SER A 212 -19.67 5.96 22.88
CA SER A 212 -18.52 6.63 23.50
C SER A 212 -18.95 7.50 24.69
N LYS A 213 -18.14 7.42 25.76
CA LYS A 213 -18.28 8.26 26.96
C LYS A 213 -17.59 9.63 26.84
N GLU A 214 -16.84 9.83 25.73
CA GLU A 214 -16.12 11.06 25.48
C GLU A 214 -17.09 12.24 25.26
N SER A 215 -16.63 13.43 25.62
CA SER A 215 -17.34 14.68 25.37
C SER A 215 -17.39 14.97 23.87
N ALA A 216 -18.53 15.45 23.39
CA ALA A 216 -18.68 15.78 21.97
C ALA A 216 -17.95 17.09 21.63
N SER A 217 -17.12 17.05 20.62
CA SER A 217 -16.52 18.23 19.98
C SER A 217 -17.55 18.93 19.09
N SER A 218 -17.49 20.26 19.05
CA SER A 218 -18.29 21.05 18.10
C SER A 218 -17.74 20.91 16.67
N LEU A 219 -18.56 21.20 15.66
CA LEU A 219 -18.10 21.23 14.26
C LEU A 219 -16.93 22.20 14.06
N LYS A 220 -16.91 23.34 14.80
CA LYS A 220 -15.79 24.28 14.78
C LYS A 220 -14.50 23.63 15.27
N ASP A 221 -14.55 22.84 16.35
CA ASP A 221 -13.38 22.12 16.86
C ASP A 221 -12.92 21.03 15.89
N LEU A 222 -13.87 20.32 15.25
CA LEU A 222 -13.56 19.34 14.20
C LEU A 222 -12.86 20.00 13.01
N LYS A 223 -13.32 21.17 12.53
CA LYS A 223 -12.67 21.93 11.46
C LYS A 223 -11.23 22.29 11.85
N GLY A 224 -11.02 22.82 13.06
CA GLY A 224 -9.67 23.14 13.56
C GLY A 224 -8.78 21.90 13.74
N MET A 225 -9.34 20.73 14.07
CA MET A 225 -8.59 19.46 14.05
C MET A 225 -8.24 19.05 12.62
N GLY A 226 -9.17 19.15 11.68
CA GLY A 226 -8.95 18.85 10.26
C GLY A 226 -7.81 19.67 9.67
N GLU A 227 -7.78 20.97 9.93
CA GLU A 227 -6.69 21.86 9.49
C GLU A 227 -5.32 21.41 10.03
N ARG A 228 -5.23 21.01 11.30
CA ARG A 228 -3.98 20.50 11.89
C ARG A 228 -3.52 19.20 11.22
N TYR A 229 -4.44 18.28 10.90
CA TYR A 229 -4.08 17.05 10.18
C TYR A 229 -3.71 17.34 8.73
N LEU A 230 -4.37 18.30 8.08
CA LEU A 230 -4.01 18.73 6.73
C LEU A 230 -2.59 19.30 6.67
N GLN A 231 -2.17 20.06 7.71
CA GLN A 231 -0.79 20.57 7.83
C GLN A 231 0.26 19.45 8.01
N MET A 232 -0.14 18.26 8.43
CA MET A 232 0.76 17.10 8.51
C MET A 232 0.91 16.36 7.18
N HIS A 233 0.05 16.66 6.21
CA HIS A 233 0.10 16.04 4.89
C HIS A 233 1.35 16.46 4.13
N ILE A 234 1.97 15.47 3.47
CA ILE A 234 3.13 15.67 2.60
C ILE A 234 2.72 15.24 1.20
N GLU A 235 2.87 16.13 0.21
CA GLU A 235 2.66 15.75 -1.18
C GLU A 235 3.71 14.74 -1.60
N LYS A 236 3.26 13.56 -2.03
CA LYS A 236 4.14 12.48 -2.47
C LYS A 236 4.23 12.47 -3.97
N PRO A 237 5.44 12.54 -4.57
CA PRO A 237 5.58 12.41 -6.00
C PRO A 237 5.14 11.01 -6.47
N ILE A 238 4.46 10.96 -7.63
CA ILE A 238 4.01 9.72 -8.25
C ILE A 238 5.21 9.08 -8.96
N THR A 239 5.97 8.26 -8.26
CA THR A 239 7.16 7.57 -8.80
C THR A 239 6.85 6.19 -9.37
N TYR A 240 5.65 5.66 -9.12
CA TYR A 240 5.28 4.30 -9.56
C TYR A 240 5.24 4.10 -11.07
N ILE A 241 5.10 5.18 -11.84
CA ILE A 241 5.07 5.14 -13.31
C ILE A 241 6.44 4.80 -13.90
N GLU A 242 7.53 5.12 -13.19
CA GLU A 242 8.91 4.95 -13.69
C GLU A 242 9.24 3.49 -13.98
N LYS A 243 8.67 2.54 -13.21
CA LYS A 243 8.85 1.11 -13.45
C LYS A 243 8.39 0.67 -14.85
N PHE A 244 7.33 1.30 -15.38
CA PHE A 244 6.80 0.99 -16.71
C PHE A 244 7.57 1.68 -17.82
N LYS A 245 8.10 2.89 -17.56
CA LYS A 245 8.94 3.63 -18.53
C LYS A 245 10.30 2.95 -18.75
N GLN A 246 10.90 2.37 -17.71
CA GLN A 246 12.16 1.64 -17.84
C GLN A 246 12.00 0.35 -18.65
N GLU A 247 10.90 -0.39 -18.49
CA GLU A 247 10.61 -1.59 -19.26
C GLU A 247 10.40 -1.29 -20.76
N GLU A 248 9.87 -0.10 -21.13
CA GLU A 248 9.75 0.32 -22.53
C GLU A 248 11.10 0.55 -23.23
N LEU A 249 12.10 1.03 -22.49
CA LEU A 249 13.45 1.23 -23.02
C LEU A 249 14.19 -0.10 -23.26
N GLU A 250 13.81 -1.16 -22.54
CA GLU A 250 14.39 -2.50 -22.70
C GLU A 250 13.69 -3.31 -23.83
N ASP A 251 12.41 -3.03 -24.12
CA ASP A 251 11.60 -3.73 -25.13
C ASP A 251 11.67 -3.07 -26.54
N GLN A 252 12.26 -1.88 -26.69
CA GLN A 252 12.46 -1.29 -28.02
C GLN A 252 13.58 -2.05 -28.75
N PRO A 253 13.32 -2.68 -29.93
CA PRO A 253 14.39 -3.17 -30.78
C PRO A 253 15.30 -1.96 -31.10
N ALA A 254 16.59 -2.13 -30.83
CA ALA A 254 17.58 -1.09 -31.08
C ALA A 254 17.35 -0.50 -32.48
N ALA A 255 16.82 0.74 -32.55
CA ALA A 255 16.74 1.45 -33.79
C ALA A 255 18.16 1.50 -34.38
N GLU A 256 18.30 1.07 -35.63
CA GLU A 256 19.56 1.12 -36.37
C GLU A 256 20.12 2.54 -36.31
N GLN A 257 21.06 2.76 -35.39
CA GLN A 257 21.87 3.97 -35.43
C GLN A 257 22.86 3.82 -36.57
N PRO A 258 23.08 4.85 -37.39
CA PRO A 258 24.10 4.79 -38.44
C PRO A 258 25.44 4.55 -37.76
N ALA A 259 26.18 3.56 -38.26
CA ALA A 259 27.43 3.06 -37.72
C ALA A 259 28.44 4.19 -37.48
N LEU A 260 28.50 4.65 -36.24
CA LEU A 260 29.68 5.30 -35.70
C LEU A 260 30.61 4.18 -35.27
N ILE A 261 31.83 4.15 -35.83
CA ILE A 261 32.90 3.20 -35.54
C ILE A 261 33.20 3.33 -34.06
N GLU A 262 32.66 2.42 -33.23
CA GLU A 262 33.03 2.28 -31.82
C GLU A 262 34.44 1.66 -31.72
N PRO A 263 35.32 2.15 -30.84
CA PRO A 263 36.53 1.44 -30.50
C PRO A 263 36.14 0.10 -29.83
N ALA A 264 36.70 -0.99 -30.32
CA ALA A 264 36.45 -2.37 -29.89
C ALA A 264 36.38 -2.49 -28.37
N LYS A 265 35.22 -2.95 -27.84
CA LYS A 265 35.09 -3.38 -26.45
C LYS A 265 36.14 -4.47 -26.19
N PRO A 266 36.92 -4.37 -25.09
CA PRO A 266 37.87 -5.41 -24.76
C PRO A 266 37.13 -6.73 -24.57
N GLU A 267 37.42 -7.73 -25.40
CA GLU A 267 36.93 -9.10 -25.22
C GLU A 267 37.36 -9.58 -23.84
N LEU A 268 36.38 -10.00 -23.04
CA LEU A 268 36.65 -10.65 -21.75
C LEU A 268 37.51 -11.89 -22.04
N PRO A 269 38.65 -12.05 -21.37
CA PRO A 269 39.59 -13.15 -21.65
C PRO A 269 38.88 -14.49 -21.50
N GLU A 270 39.11 -15.42 -22.41
CA GLU A 270 38.54 -16.78 -22.47
C GLU A 270 38.64 -17.57 -21.15
N LYS A 271 39.51 -17.14 -20.24
CA LYS A 271 39.71 -17.73 -18.90
C LYS A 271 38.52 -17.70 -17.96
N ASN A 272 37.48 -16.91 -18.26
CA ASN A 272 36.33 -16.72 -17.36
C ASN A 272 35.02 -17.32 -17.90
N ARG A 273 35.07 -18.20 -18.84
CA ARG A 273 33.90 -18.94 -19.34
C ARG A 273 33.80 -20.35 -18.73
N CYS A 274 32.58 -20.80 -18.50
CA CYS A 274 32.30 -22.14 -17.99
C CYS A 274 32.66 -23.20 -19.06
N PRO A 275 33.55 -24.21 -18.80
CA PRO A 275 33.92 -25.21 -19.75
C PRO A 275 32.77 -26.19 -20.06
N LYS A 276 31.68 -26.22 -19.27
CA LYS A 276 30.55 -27.13 -19.50
C LYS A 276 29.45 -26.52 -20.37
N CYS A 277 29.20 -25.21 -20.29
CA CYS A 277 28.06 -24.57 -20.97
C CYS A 277 28.38 -23.24 -21.64
N GLY A 278 29.64 -22.79 -21.65
CA GLY A 278 30.10 -21.55 -22.28
C GLY A 278 29.69 -20.25 -21.58
N LYS A 279 28.75 -20.29 -20.61
CA LYS A 279 28.27 -19.11 -19.89
C LYS A 279 29.35 -18.50 -18.99
N PRO A 280 29.29 -17.21 -18.66
CA PRO A 280 30.24 -16.54 -17.77
C PRO A 280 30.33 -17.20 -16.39
N LEU A 281 31.53 -17.15 -15.79
CA LEU A 281 31.77 -17.51 -14.40
C LEU A 281 31.72 -16.23 -13.55
N VAL A 282 31.03 -16.27 -12.42
CA VAL A 282 30.93 -15.17 -11.46
C VAL A 282 31.47 -15.60 -10.10
N MET A 283 32.10 -14.66 -9.38
CA MET A 283 32.59 -14.93 -8.04
C MET A 283 31.45 -15.04 -7.06
N ARG A 284 31.41 -16.12 -6.27
CA ARG A 284 30.41 -16.38 -5.24
C ARG A 284 31.09 -16.80 -3.94
N GLU A 285 30.38 -16.63 -2.83
CA GLU A 285 30.82 -17.05 -1.50
C GLU A 285 29.92 -18.17 -0.99
N ALA A 286 30.49 -19.19 -0.39
CA ALA A 286 29.77 -20.34 0.14
C ALA A 286 29.04 -19.94 1.43
N ARG A 287 27.70 -20.06 1.43
CA ARG A 287 26.83 -19.68 2.57
C ARG A 287 26.44 -20.85 3.48
N ARG A 288 26.74 -22.09 3.09
CA ARG A 288 26.38 -23.31 3.84
C ARG A 288 27.43 -24.40 3.64
N GLY A 289 27.54 -25.32 4.61
CA GLY A 289 28.42 -26.49 4.55
C GLY A 289 29.84 -26.24 5.07
N LYS A 290 30.76 -27.21 4.83
CA LYS A 290 32.13 -27.20 5.37
C LYS A 290 33.05 -26.07 4.85
N HIS A 291 32.61 -25.31 3.83
CA HIS A 291 33.38 -24.25 3.14
C HIS A 291 32.72 -22.88 3.26
N ILE A 292 31.94 -22.63 4.34
CA ILE A 292 31.32 -21.32 4.59
C ILE A 292 32.38 -20.22 4.59
N GLY A 293 32.13 -19.11 3.83
CA GLY A 293 33.03 -17.97 3.70
C GLY A 293 34.08 -18.10 2.61
N GLU A 294 34.27 -19.29 2.01
CA GLU A 294 35.21 -19.47 0.91
C GLU A 294 34.62 -18.91 -0.41
N LYS A 295 35.45 -18.17 -1.15
CA LYS A 295 35.12 -17.63 -2.46
C LYS A 295 35.45 -18.63 -3.56
N PHE A 296 34.58 -18.74 -4.56
CA PHE A 296 34.73 -19.60 -5.72
C PHE A 296 34.10 -19.01 -6.96
N TRP A 297 34.55 -19.43 -8.15
CA TRP A 297 33.90 -19.09 -9.40
C TRP A 297 32.75 -20.07 -9.68
N GLY A 298 31.53 -19.55 -9.76
CA GLY A 298 30.32 -20.32 -10.08
C GLY A 298 29.74 -19.94 -11.43
N CYS A 299 29.24 -20.93 -12.17
CA CYS A 299 28.61 -20.70 -13.47
C CYS A 299 27.28 -19.92 -13.30
N THR A 300 27.04 -18.91 -14.17
CA THR A 300 25.78 -18.17 -14.22
C THR A 300 24.61 -19.03 -14.72
N GLY A 301 24.89 -20.19 -15.32
CA GLY A 301 23.89 -21.17 -15.76
C GLY A 301 23.27 -22.03 -14.66
N PHE A 302 23.59 -21.80 -13.38
CA PHE A 302 22.91 -22.48 -12.27
C PHE A 302 21.41 -22.09 -12.21
N PRO A 303 20.47 -23.05 -11.98
CA PRO A 303 20.69 -24.42 -11.53
C PRO A 303 20.96 -25.49 -12.63
N GLN A 304 20.84 -25.15 -13.90
CA GLN A 304 21.04 -26.13 -15.01
C GLN A 304 22.52 -26.53 -15.18
N CYS A 305 23.46 -25.65 -14.82
CA CYS A 305 24.89 -25.95 -14.85
C CYS A 305 25.52 -25.78 -13.47
N HIS A 306 25.98 -26.87 -12.87
CA HIS A 306 26.57 -26.90 -11.52
C HIS A 306 28.11 -26.71 -11.52
N PHE A 307 28.71 -26.21 -12.60
CA PHE A 307 30.15 -26.02 -12.65
C PHE A 307 30.64 -24.98 -11.65
N ILE A 308 31.66 -25.35 -10.87
CA ILE A 308 32.40 -24.49 -9.94
C ILE A 308 33.91 -24.63 -10.14
N LYS A 309 34.66 -23.52 -10.01
CA LYS A 309 36.12 -23.52 -10.05
C LYS A 309 36.63 -22.88 -8.76
N LYS A 310 37.46 -23.63 -8.01
CA LYS A 310 38.10 -23.13 -6.77
C LYS A 310 39.15 -22.07 -7.08
N ILE A 311 39.30 -21.11 -6.21
CA ILE A 311 40.37 -20.11 -6.27
C ILE A 311 41.61 -20.74 -5.60
N VAL A 312 42.63 -21.02 -6.39
CA VAL A 312 43.92 -21.46 -5.83
C VAL A 312 44.67 -20.25 -5.31
N LYS A 313 44.90 -20.19 -4.01
CA LYS A 313 45.85 -19.19 -3.44
C LYS A 313 47.25 -19.53 -3.93
N THR A 314 47.80 -18.74 -4.81
CA THR A 314 49.25 -18.74 -5.09
C THR A 314 49.92 -18.10 -3.87
N GLU A 315 50.59 -18.90 -3.06
CA GLU A 315 51.53 -18.41 -2.07
C GLU A 315 52.72 -17.80 -2.85
N ASN A 316 52.88 -16.49 -2.75
CA ASN A 316 54.12 -15.83 -3.15
C ASN A 316 55.20 -16.20 -2.13
N LYS A 317 56.19 -16.91 -2.64
CA LYS A 317 57.49 -17.05 -1.98
C LYS A 317 58.24 -15.75 -2.06
#